data_eb8eebe4c1b340ca899ff3e03b3d1bd2
#
_entry.id   eb8eebe4c1b340ca899ff3e03b3d1bd2
#
_cell.length_a   1.000
_cell.length_b   1.000
_cell.length_c   1.000
_cell.angle_alpha   90.00
_cell.angle_beta   90.00
_cell.angle_gamma   90.00
#
_symmetry.space_group_name_H-M   'P 1'
#
loop_
_entity.id
_entity.type
_entity.pdbx_description
1 polymer ?
#
loop_
_entity_poly.entity_id
_entity_poly.type
_entity_poly.pdbx_seq_one_letter_code
_entity_poly.pdbx_strand_id
1 'polypeptide(L)'
;MTTIFNNWDIVAKGWYLAATSKEIPIETVKSFDICGQRIALFRGSDGQVRALDAYCPHMGTELGIGSVDGNHVRCFFHHWAFDGAGQCQDIPCQGHIPPGATLPSYAVEEKYGFIWIYPDKTAPAPVAEFDELRGQELAVVADRSLIRHCHHHICMINGIDVQHLQTVHQLPVELALSLHQENEHIDFTLSGELLNTSWRERLGRAVLGPRYAYSMRYAHGCLGLLTMMKEVRWVPPLYMLYAYRPLKSGETLVQPIYVTRKRPGLVGWVVTYLLLWLTRLSYYALRGEDG
;
A
#
# COMPACT_ATOMS: atom_id res chain seq x y z
N MET A 1 21.48 -21.87 -1.17
CA MET A 1 20.77 -20.69 -1.68
C MET A 1 19.75 -20.26 -0.64
N THR A 2 19.80 -19.03 -0.18
CA THR A 2 18.80 -18.49 0.77
C THR A 2 17.50 -18.31 -0.01
N THR A 3 16.42 -18.98 0.40
CA THR A 3 15.12 -18.82 -0.24
C THR A 3 14.55 -17.45 0.12
N ILE A 4 14.01 -16.73 -0.85
CA ILE A 4 13.35 -15.41 -0.64
C ILE A 4 11.94 -15.64 -0.08
N PHE A 5 11.28 -16.68 -0.53
CA PHE A 5 9.92 -17.00 -0.14
C PHE A 5 9.83 -17.33 1.35
N ASN A 6 8.87 -16.72 2.05
CA ASN A 6 8.60 -16.92 3.47
C ASN A 6 9.82 -16.70 4.39
N ASN A 7 10.71 -15.79 4.00
CA ASN A 7 11.94 -15.49 4.72
C ASN A 7 11.84 -14.11 5.36
N TRP A 8 11.76 -14.05 6.69
CA TRP A 8 11.65 -12.84 7.47
C TRP A 8 12.91 -11.99 7.51
N ASP A 9 14.06 -12.56 7.19
CA ASP A 9 15.35 -11.86 7.19
C ASP A 9 15.53 -11.02 5.92
N ILE A 10 14.63 -11.16 4.96
CA ILE A 10 14.68 -10.44 3.69
C ILE A 10 13.50 -9.49 3.59
N VAL A 11 13.80 -8.20 3.59
CA VAL A 11 12.82 -7.15 3.28
C VAL A 11 12.88 -6.86 1.77
N ALA A 12 11.78 -7.06 1.07
CA ALA A 12 11.69 -6.74 -0.34
C ALA A 12 11.90 -5.25 -0.57
N LYS A 13 12.63 -4.87 -1.63
CA LYS A 13 12.67 -3.47 -2.06
C LYS A 13 11.35 -3.11 -2.72
N GLY A 14 10.53 -2.34 -2.04
CA GLY A 14 9.19 -1.99 -2.48
C GLY A 14 8.63 -0.76 -1.79
N TRP A 15 7.45 -0.31 -2.22
CA TRP A 15 6.75 0.79 -1.60
C TRP A 15 5.96 0.34 -0.38
N TYR A 16 6.38 0.76 0.79
CA TYR A 16 5.72 0.46 2.06
C TYR A 16 4.85 1.63 2.52
N LEU A 17 3.62 1.34 2.89
CA LEU A 17 2.72 2.30 3.50
C LEU A 17 3.24 2.67 4.91
N ALA A 18 3.54 3.93 5.12
CA ALA A 18 4.09 4.45 6.36
C ALA A 18 3.03 5.07 7.26
N ALA A 19 2.23 6.00 6.71
CA ALA A 19 1.25 6.78 7.44
C ALA A 19 0.14 7.26 6.51
N THR A 20 -0.96 7.78 7.07
CA THR A 20 -1.89 8.60 6.29
C THR A 20 -1.31 9.99 6.06
N SER A 21 -1.62 10.63 4.93
CA SER A 21 -1.18 12.01 4.65
C SER A 21 -1.61 13.01 5.73
N LYS A 22 -2.72 12.73 6.41
CA LYS A 22 -3.26 13.58 7.49
C LYS A 22 -2.48 13.49 8.79
N GLU A 23 -1.74 12.39 9.01
CA GLU A 23 -0.92 12.21 10.23
C GLU A 23 0.31 13.09 10.25
N ILE A 24 0.73 13.60 9.09
CA ILE A 24 1.88 14.50 8.94
C ILE A 24 1.40 15.84 8.38
N PRO A 25 0.80 16.71 9.19
CA PRO A 25 0.46 18.08 8.79
C PRO A 25 1.71 18.89 8.41
N ILE A 26 1.50 20.07 7.79
CA ILE A 26 2.59 21.00 7.51
C ILE A 26 3.34 21.35 8.80
N GLU A 27 4.67 21.45 8.70
CA GLU A 27 5.59 21.74 9.80
C GLU A 27 5.54 20.72 10.97
N THR A 28 5.26 19.46 10.61
CA THR A 28 5.23 18.35 11.59
C THR A 28 6.25 17.27 11.21
N VAL A 29 6.87 16.70 12.22
CA VAL A 29 7.72 15.51 12.12
C VAL A 29 7.20 14.41 13.04
N LYS A 30 7.23 13.16 12.57
CA LYS A 30 6.94 11.95 13.37
C LYS A 30 7.83 10.80 12.90
N SER A 31 8.17 9.90 13.79
CA SER A 31 8.90 8.69 13.44
C SER A 31 8.00 7.45 13.39
N PHE A 32 8.31 6.57 12.45
CA PHE A 32 7.59 5.31 12.20
C PHE A 32 8.57 4.15 12.07
N ASP A 33 8.17 2.97 12.52
CA ASP A 33 8.89 1.74 12.24
C ASP A 33 8.42 1.15 10.93
N ILE A 34 9.32 1.09 9.95
CA ILE A 34 9.06 0.55 8.62
C ILE A 34 10.01 -0.62 8.38
N CYS A 35 9.48 -1.83 8.38
CA CYS A 35 10.25 -3.06 8.15
C CYS A 35 11.53 -3.16 9.02
N GLY A 36 11.44 -2.74 10.27
CA GLY A 36 12.56 -2.77 11.20
C GLY A 36 13.49 -1.56 11.18
N GLN A 37 13.27 -0.62 10.27
CA GLN A 37 13.98 0.65 10.19
C GLN A 37 13.16 1.76 10.87
N ARG A 38 13.78 2.55 11.74
CA ARG A 38 13.14 3.74 12.33
C ARG A 38 13.34 4.93 11.40
N ILE A 39 12.26 5.49 10.87
CA ILE A 39 12.26 6.55 9.86
C ILE A 39 11.50 7.76 10.37
N ALA A 40 12.09 8.94 10.25
CA ALA A 40 11.46 10.22 10.51
C ALA A 40 10.81 10.75 9.23
N LEU A 41 9.48 10.89 9.27
CA LEU A 41 8.70 11.57 8.24
C LEU A 41 8.44 13.00 8.68
N PHE A 42 8.71 13.96 7.82
CA PHE A 42 8.36 15.35 8.09
C PHE A 42 7.78 16.04 6.85
N ARG A 43 6.89 16.99 7.09
CA ARG A 43 6.33 17.83 6.02
C ARG A 43 6.83 19.25 6.22
N GLY A 44 7.53 19.76 5.23
CA GLY A 44 8.01 21.14 5.22
C GLY A 44 6.89 22.16 5.01
N SER A 45 7.24 23.44 5.13
CA SER A 45 6.34 24.57 4.83
C SER A 45 5.89 24.61 3.36
N ASP A 46 6.64 23.99 2.46
CA ASP A 46 6.27 23.79 1.05
C ASP A 46 5.22 22.69 0.83
N GLY A 47 4.78 22.04 1.90
CA GLY A 47 3.80 20.95 1.87
C GLY A 47 4.33 19.60 1.42
N GLN A 48 5.60 19.47 1.04
CA GLN A 48 6.18 18.20 0.61
C GLN A 48 6.60 17.33 1.80
N VAL A 49 6.30 16.04 1.71
CA VAL A 49 6.76 15.05 2.70
C VAL A 49 8.13 14.54 2.32
N ARG A 50 8.96 14.36 3.33
CA ARG A 50 10.34 13.85 3.24
C ARG A 50 10.56 12.78 4.30
N ALA A 51 11.46 11.84 4.00
CA ALA A 51 11.81 10.72 4.87
C ALA A 51 13.31 10.64 5.07
N LEU A 52 13.74 10.59 6.33
CA LEU A 52 15.12 10.42 6.73
C LEU A 52 15.25 9.28 7.76
N ASP A 53 16.46 8.76 7.94
CA ASP A 53 16.75 7.96 9.12
C ASP A 53 16.38 8.77 10.37
N ALA A 54 15.77 8.10 11.36
CA ALA A 54 15.21 8.80 12.50
C ALA A 54 16.25 9.29 13.51
N TYR A 55 17.50 8.82 13.46
CA TYR A 55 18.47 9.09 14.51
C TYR A 55 19.53 10.11 14.06
N CYS A 56 19.56 11.25 14.76
CA CYS A 56 20.53 12.32 14.53
C CYS A 56 21.97 11.79 14.62
N PRO A 57 22.84 12.05 13.61
CA PRO A 57 24.20 11.52 13.57
C PRO A 57 25.12 12.10 14.64
N HIS A 58 24.70 13.18 15.34
CA HIS A 58 25.50 13.79 16.43
C HIS A 58 25.53 12.86 17.64
N MET A 59 24.38 12.56 18.27
CA MET A 59 24.29 11.77 19.50
C MET A 59 23.11 10.81 19.53
N GLY A 60 22.57 10.40 18.37
CA GLY A 60 21.53 9.37 18.28
C GLY A 60 20.13 9.80 18.75
N THR A 61 19.89 11.10 18.94
CA THR A 61 18.55 11.59 19.32
C THR A 61 17.55 11.38 18.19
N GLU A 62 16.37 10.88 18.53
CA GLU A 62 15.31 10.65 17.55
C GLU A 62 14.75 11.96 16.99
N LEU A 63 14.73 12.12 15.68
CA LEU A 63 14.24 13.33 15.00
C LEU A 63 12.73 13.49 15.11
N GLY A 64 11.97 12.41 15.31
CA GLY A 64 10.53 12.45 15.45
C GLY A 64 10.00 13.23 16.65
N ILE A 65 10.87 13.51 17.65
CA ILE A 65 10.55 14.40 18.77
C ILE A 65 11.11 15.82 18.58
N GLY A 66 11.69 16.08 17.41
CA GLY A 66 12.21 17.40 17.04
C GLY A 66 11.12 18.34 16.53
N SER A 67 11.53 19.29 15.71
CA SER A 67 10.64 20.26 15.08
C SER A 67 10.95 20.41 13.61
N VAL A 68 10.03 21.02 12.87
CA VAL A 68 10.26 21.42 11.47
C VAL A 68 10.39 22.93 11.42
N ASP A 69 11.39 23.41 10.68
CA ASP A 69 11.67 24.82 10.45
C ASP A 69 11.85 25.01 8.93
N GLY A 70 10.87 25.65 8.31
CA GLY A 70 10.80 25.72 6.87
C GLY A 70 10.73 24.32 6.23
N ASN A 71 11.74 23.95 5.45
CA ASN A 71 11.84 22.65 4.80
C ASN A 71 12.90 21.73 5.46
N HIS A 72 13.29 22.02 6.69
CA HIS A 72 14.28 21.27 7.44
C HIS A 72 13.69 20.64 8.70
N VAL A 73 14.13 19.45 9.04
CA VAL A 73 13.86 18.85 10.35
C VAL A 73 14.98 19.23 11.31
N ARG A 74 14.60 19.74 12.49
CA ARG A 74 15.53 20.12 13.57
C ARG A 74 15.54 19.10 14.69
N CYS A 75 16.74 18.61 15.02
CA CYS A 75 16.94 17.74 16.17
C CYS A 75 16.57 18.47 17.48
N PHE A 76 15.83 17.80 18.34
CA PHE A 76 15.43 18.36 19.64
C PHE A 76 16.59 18.71 20.53
N PHE A 77 17.70 17.93 20.51
CA PHE A 77 18.76 18.02 21.51
C PHE A 77 19.71 19.21 21.28
N HIS A 78 20.35 19.25 20.09
CA HIS A 78 21.34 20.32 19.80
C HIS A 78 20.96 21.15 18.58
N HIS A 79 19.73 21.03 18.13
CA HIS A 79 19.11 21.81 17.04
C HIS A 79 19.80 21.72 15.68
N TRP A 80 20.57 20.64 15.42
CA TRP A 80 21.07 20.39 14.07
C TRP A 80 19.90 20.28 13.11
N ALA A 81 19.98 20.99 11.99
CA ALA A 81 18.91 21.01 10.99
C ALA A 81 19.32 20.25 9.73
N PHE A 82 18.43 19.37 9.26
CA PHE A 82 18.66 18.54 8.09
C PHE A 82 17.61 18.82 7.02
N ASP A 83 18.07 18.91 5.76
CA ASP A 83 17.17 18.99 4.61
C ASP A 83 16.57 17.61 4.23
N GLY A 84 15.71 17.59 3.19
CA GLY A 84 15.08 16.35 2.72
C GLY A 84 16.03 15.36 2.05
N ALA A 85 17.25 15.78 1.70
CA ALA A 85 18.29 14.90 1.20
C ALA A 85 19.19 14.33 2.32
N GLY A 86 18.88 14.70 3.57
CA GLY A 86 19.62 14.28 4.77
C GLY A 86 20.90 15.06 5.01
N GLN A 87 21.13 16.18 4.31
CA GLN A 87 22.32 17.00 4.52
C GLN A 87 22.09 17.98 5.68
N CYS A 88 23.02 18.06 6.61
CA CYS A 88 22.99 19.08 7.65
C CYS A 88 23.15 20.47 7.02
N GLN A 89 22.24 21.38 7.34
CA GLN A 89 22.20 22.74 6.80
C GLN A 89 22.58 23.78 7.85
N ASP A 90 22.40 23.46 9.14
CA ASP A 90 22.66 24.37 10.23
C ASP A 90 23.06 23.63 11.52
N ILE A 91 24.10 24.12 12.16
CA ILE A 91 24.53 23.71 13.50
C ILE A 91 24.66 24.98 14.36
N PRO A 92 23.75 25.21 15.33
CA PRO A 92 23.84 26.38 16.19
C PRO A 92 25.20 26.45 16.92
N CYS A 93 25.73 27.64 17.06
CA CYS A 93 27.00 27.90 17.74
C CYS A 93 28.26 27.35 17.05
N GLN A 94 28.16 26.83 15.84
CA GLN A 94 29.31 26.36 15.06
C GLN A 94 29.32 27.00 13.66
N GLY A 95 30.51 27.49 13.26
CA GLY A 95 30.71 28.00 11.89
C GLY A 95 31.09 26.93 10.87
N HIS A 96 31.15 25.66 11.26
CA HIS A 96 31.57 24.57 10.40
C HIS A 96 30.67 23.34 10.57
N ILE A 97 30.20 22.77 9.43
CA ILE A 97 29.42 21.53 9.41
C ILE A 97 30.36 20.36 9.09
N PRO A 98 30.49 19.37 9.99
CA PRO A 98 31.35 18.22 9.77
C PRO A 98 30.91 17.40 8.54
N PRO A 99 31.83 16.81 7.75
CA PRO A 99 31.48 15.99 6.60
C PRO A 99 30.55 14.79 6.92
N GLY A 100 30.62 14.26 8.14
CA GLY A 100 29.76 13.16 8.62
C GLY A 100 28.38 13.59 9.12
N ALA A 101 28.03 14.89 9.07
CA ALA A 101 26.73 15.41 9.46
C ALA A 101 25.69 15.16 8.37
N THR A 102 25.45 13.88 8.06
CA THR A 102 24.50 13.45 7.02
C THR A 102 23.64 12.30 7.52
N LEU A 103 22.44 12.17 6.95
CA LEU A 103 21.47 11.12 7.23
C LEU A 103 21.09 10.38 5.95
N PRO A 104 20.85 9.09 5.99
CA PRO A 104 20.16 8.39 4.91
C PRO A 104 18.79 9.03 4.64
N SER A 105 18.48 9.23 3.38
CA SER A 105 17.17 9.72 2.91
C SER A 105 16.49 8.64 2.08
N TYR A 106 15.16 8.64 2.08
CA TYR A 106 14.32 7.64 1.43
C TYR A 106 13.39 8.30 0.42
N ALA A 107 13.12 7.61 -0.69
CA ALA A 107 12.12 8.08 -1.63
C ALA A 107 10.73 8.04 -1.00
N VAL A 108 9.95 9.08 -1.24
CA VAL A 108 8.60 9.26 -0.70
C VAL A 108 7.63 9.56 -1.84
N GLU A 109 6.46 8.98 -1.80
CA GLU A 109 5.34 9.32 -2.66
C GLU A 109 4.06 9.45 -1.83
N GLU A 110 3.25 10.47 -2.13
CA GLU A 110 1.90 10.59 -1.59
C GLU A 110 0.89 10.11 -2.63
N LYS A 111 0.20 9.02 -2.33
CA LYS A 111 -0.81 8.42 -3.22
C LYS A 111 -1.92 7.75 -2.42
N TYR A 112 -3.14 7.77 -2.92
CA TYR A 112 -4.31 7.20 -2.26
C TYR A 112 -4.61 7.77 -0.87
N GLY A 113 -4.12 8.99 -0.56
CA GLY A 113 -4.25 9.60 0.77
C GLY A 113 -3.29 9.06 1.82
N PHE A 114 -2.27 8.35 1.40
CA PHE A 114 -1.21 7.80 2.23
C PHE A 114 0.16 8.27 1.78
N ILE A 115 1.10 8.20 2.72
CA ILE A 115 2.53 8.41 2.51
C ILE A 115 3.18 7.03 2.36
N TRP A 116 3.89 6.86 1.26
CA TRP A 116 4.62 5.64 0.91
C TRP A 116 6.10 5.92 0.96
N ILE A 117 6.87 4.94 1.44
CA ILE A 117 8.33 5.00 1.52
C ILE A 117 8.92 3.84 0.73
N TYR A 118 9.92 4.13 -0.06
CA TYR A 118 10.78 3.14 -0.68
C TYR A 118 12.10 3.05 0.09
N PRO A 119 12.65 1.84 0.37
CA PRO A 119 13.83 1.66 1.24
C PRO A 119 15.16 2.03 0.55
N ASP A 120 15.15 3.04 -0.31
CA ASP A 120 16.32 3.60 -0.97
C ASP A 120 16.04 5.08 -1.30
N LYS A 121 17.08 5.83 -1.63
CA LYS A 121 16.97 7.26 -1.99
C LYS A 121 16.13 7.49 -3.26
N THR A 122 16.14 6.52 -4.18
CA THR A 122 15.38 6.56 -5.43
C THR A 122 14.62 5.26 -5.61
N ALA A 123 13.38 5.35 -6.08
CA ALA A 123 12.59 4.19 -6.46
C ALA A 123 12.65 3.97 -7.98
N PRO A 124 12.66 2.72 -8.47
CA PRO A 124 12.72 2.42 -9.90
C PRO A 124 11.40 2.77 -10.62
N ALA A 125 10.29 2.77 -9.90
CA ALA A 125 8.95 3.08 -10.41
C ALA A 125 8.11 3.73 -9.32
N PRO A 126 7.06 4.50 -9.66
CA PRO A 126 6.13 5.07 -8.69
C PRO A 126 5.30 3.99 -7.99
N VAL A 127 4.57 4.38 -6.94
CA VAL A 127 3.57 3.51 -6.29
C VAL A 127 2.59 2.98 -7.33
N ALA A 128 2.39 1.67 -7.35
CA ALA A 128 1.56 1.00 -8.34
C ALA A 128 0.13 1.54 -8.40
N GLU A 129 -0.44 1.55 -9.60
CA GLU A 129 -1.79 2.04 -9.84
C GLU A 129 -2.59 1.09 -10.73
N PHE A 130 -3.91 1.21 -10.66
CA PHE A 130 -4.81 0.53 -11.58
C PHE A 130 -4.78 1.25 -12.92
N ASP A 131 -4.44 0.53 -13.99
CA ASP A 131 -4.33 1.12 -15.33
C ASP A 131 -5.65 1.75 -15.80
N GLU A 132 -6.78 1.11 -15.42
CA GLU A 132 -8.12 1.59 -15.74
C GLU A 132 -8.51 2.90 -15.03
N LEU A 133 -7.80 3.25 -13.96
CA LEU A 133 -8.04 4.47 -13.17
C LEU A 133 -6.99 5.55 -13.39
N ARG A 134 -5.99 5.29 -14.24
CA ARG A 134 -4.90 6.23 -14.51
C ARG A 134 -5.43 7.57 -15.03
N GLY A 135 -4.93 8.65 -14.45
CA GLY A 135 -5.31 10.03 -14.83
C GLY A 135 -6.73 10.45 -14.40
N GLN A 136 -7.43 9.63 -13.60
CA GLN A 136 -8.76 9.97 -13.10
C GLN A 136 -8.70 10.49 -11.67
N GLU A 137 -9.66 11.35 -11.31
CA GLU A 137 -9.86 11.75 -9.91
C GLU A 137 -10.44 10.56 -9.13
N LEU A 138 -9.77 10.19 -8.03
CA LEU A 138 -10.10 8.99 -7.26
C LEU A 138 -10.83 9.35 -5.97
N ALA A 139 -11.80 8.50 -5.63
CA ALA A 139 -12.34 8.39 -4.29
C ALA A 139 -11.71 7.16 -3.62
N VAL A 140 -11.19 7.37 -2.42
CA VAL A 140 -10.44 6.37 -1.67
C VAL A 140 -11.01 6.24 -0.27
N VAL A 141 -11.21 5.01 0.20
CA VAL A 141 -11.59 4.69 1.57
C VAL A 141 -10.67 3.59 2.08
N ALA A 142 -9.99 3.86 3.18
CA ALA A 142 -9.21 2.84 3.89
C ALA A 142 -10.07 2.11 4.90
N ASP A 143 -9.88 0.82 5.04
CA ASP A 143 -10.41 0.05 6.15
C ASP A 143 -9.45 0.04 7.35
N ARG A 144 -9.84 -0.58 8.43
CA ARG A 144 -8.93 -0.84 9.54
C ARG A 144 -7.85 -1.80 9.07
N SER A 145 -6.60 -1.46 9.39
CA SER A 145 -5.49 -2.39 9.22
C SER A 145 -5.68 -3.62 10.11
N LEU A 146 -5.14 -4.74 9.67
CA LEU A 146 -5.17 -5.99 10.43
C LEU A 146 -3.77 -6.59 10.48
N ILE A 147 -3.52 -7.34 11.54
CA ILE A 147 -2.29 -8.09 11.72
C ILE A 147 -2.57 -9.55 11.35
N ARG A 148 -1.74 -10.10 10.48
CA ARG A 148 -1.71 -11.51 10.13
C ARG A 148 -0.44 -12.14 10.69
N HIS A 149 -0.59 -13.29 11.37
CA HIS A 149 0.51 -14.04 11.98
C HIS A 149 1.20 -14.97 10.97
N CYS A 150 1.43 -14.45 9.77
CA CYS A 150 2.13 -15.13 8.69
C CYS A 150 2.94 -14.13 7.86
N HIS A 151 3.88 -14.65 7.08
CA HIS A 151 4.64 -13.83 6.15
C HIS A 151 3.72 -13.26 5.06
N HIS A 152 3.98 -12.03 4.59
CA HIS A 152 3.15 -11.37 3.59
C HIS A 152 3.03 -12.17 2.28
N HIS A 153 4.02 -12.97 1.90
CA HIS A 153 3.93 -13.86 0.75
C HIS A 153 2.76 -14.85 0.87
N ILE A 154 2.45 -15.33 2.07
CA ILE A 154 1.29 -16.24 2.28
C ILE A 154 -0.01 -15.47 2.02
N CYS A 155 -0.12 -14.24 2.55
CA CYS A 155 -1.29 -13.39 2.27
C CYS A 155 -1.45 -13.12 0.77
N MET A 156 -0.35 -12.90 0.05
CA MET A 156 -0.37 -12.64 -1.39
C MET A 156 -0.78 -13.87 -2.17
N ILE A 157 -0.27 -15.06 -1.81
CA ILE A 157 -0.61 -16.31 -2.51
C ILE A 157 -2.10 -16.63 -2.40
N ASN A 158 -2.74 -16.41 -1.25
CA ASN A 158 -4.17 -16.67 -1.08
C ASN A 158 -5.03 -15.97 -2.16
N GLY A 159 -4.62 -14.77 -2.60
CA GLY A 159 -5.34 -14.02 -3.62
C GLY A 159 -5.29 -14.61 -5.04
N ILE A 160 -4.44 -15.59 -5.29
CA ILE A 160 -4.25 -16.22 -6.62
C ILE A 160 -4.33 -17.75 -6.56
N ASP A 161 -4.53 -18.34 -5.39
CA ASP A 161 -4.65 -19.78 -5.20
C ASP A 161 -6.06 -20.25 -5.61
N VAL A 162 -6.14 -20.88 -6.79
CA VAL A 162 -7.41 -21.40 -7.33
C VAL A 162 -8.02 -22.43 -6.40
N GLN A 163 -7.19 -23.31 -5.78
CA GLN A 163 -7.67 -24.34 -4.86
C GLN A 163 -8.27 -23.69 -3.60
N HIS A 164 -7.61 -22.71 -3.02
CA HIS A 164 -8.12 -21.93 -1.87
C HIS A 164 -9.47 -21.28 -2.20
N LEU A 165 -9.59 -20.62 -3.35
CA LEU A 165 -10.83 -19.98 -3.78
C LEU A 165 -11.98 -20.97 -3.96
N GLN A 166 -11.70 -22.18 -4.44
CA GLN A 166 -12.73 -23.20 -4.64
C GLN A 166 -13.08 -23.96 -3.36
N THR A 167 -12.10 -24.24 -2.49
CA THR A 167 -12.31 -25.09 -1.30
C THR A 167 -12.71 -24.29 -0.07
N VAL A 168 -12.11 -23.14 0.17
CA VAL A 168 -12.38 -22.27 1.32
C VAL A 168 -13.57 -21.36 1.02
N HIS A 169 -13.49 -20.59 -0.07
CA HIS A 169 -14.55 -19.63 -0.43
C HIS A 169 -15.69 -20.25 -1.24
N GLN A 170 -15.61 -21.54 -1.57
CA GLN A 170 -16.64 -22.28 -2.30
C GLN A 170 -17.15 -21.54 -3.54
N LEU A 171 -16.25 -20.84 -4.25
CA LEU A 171 -16.63 -20.10 -5.45
C LEU A 171 -17.12 -21.08 -6.53
N PRO A 172 -18.36 -20.90 -7.04
CA PRO A 172 -18.96 -21.80 -8.01
C PRO A 172 -18.46 -21.49 -9.44
N VAL A 173 -17.13 -21.46 -9.62
CA VAL A 173 -16.47 -21.11 -10.87
C VAL A 173 -15.30 -22.05 -11.13
N GLU A 174 -15.22 -22.60 -12.32
CA GLU A 174 -14.01 -23.29 -12.78
C GLU A 174 -12.99 -22.26 -13.24
N LEU A 175 -12.11 -21.84 -12.33
CA LEU A 175 -11.14 -20.80 -12.58
C LEU A 175 -9.90 -21.34 -13.32
N ALA A 176 -9.53 -20.68 -14.39
CA ALA A 176 -8.24 -20.79 -15.04
C ALA A 176 -7.35 -19.59 -14.67
N LEU A 177 -6.11 -19.86 -14.30
CA LEU A 177 -5.11 -18.85 -13.97
C LEU A 177 -4.25 -18.57 -15.20
N SER A 178 -4.11 -17.31 -15.56
CA SER A 178 -3.09 -16.82 -16.48
C SER A 178 -2.22 -15.77 -15.80
N LEU A 179 -0.97 -15.69 -16.18
CA LEU A 179 -0.02 -14.72 -15.64
C LEU A 179 0.71 -13.98 -16.75
N HIS A 180 1.00 -12.71 -16.50
CA HIS A 180 1.84 -11.87 -17.32
C HIS A 180 2.84 -11.14 -16.43
N GLN A 181 4.12 -11.27 -16.72
CA GLN A 181 5.18 -10.66 -15.92
C GLN A 181 5.81 -9.49 -16.67
N GLU A 182 5.92 -8.37 -15.99
CA GLU A 182 6.70 -7.20 -16.37
C GLU A 182 7.79 -6.93 -15.33
N ASN A 183 8.68 -5.96 -15.60
CA ASN A 183 9.86 -5.72 -14.77
C ASN A 183 9.55 -5.48 -13.28
N GLU A 184 8.49 -4.71 -13.00
CA GLU A 184 8.16 -4.22 -11.65
C GLU A 184 6.92 -4.88 -11.03
N HIS A 185 6.20 -5.70 -11.81
CA HIS A 185 4.98 -6.35 -11.35
C HIS A 185 4.65 -7.63 -12.10
N ILE A 186 3.77 -8.41 -11.50
CA ILE A 186 3.18 -9.61 -12.11
C ILE A 186 1.68 -9.45 -12.07
N ASP A 187 1.04 -9.58 -13.22
CA ASP A 187 -0.40 -9.61 -13.37
C ASP A 187 -0.92 -11.04 -13.44
N PHE A 188 -1.82 -11.36 -12.54
CA PHE A 188 -2.57 -12.59 -12.53
C PHE A 188 -4.00 -12.33 -12.95
N THR A 189 -4.51 -13.09 -13.90
CA THR A 189 -5.93 -13.06 -14.28
C THR A 189 -6.51 -14.42 -14.03
N LEU A 190 -7.56 -14.46 -13.20
CA LEU A 190 -8.35 -15.64 -12.93
C LEU A 190 -9.70 -15.45 -13.57
N SER A 191 -10.05 -16.35 -14.49
CA SER A 191 -11.32 -16.28 -15.20
C SER A 191 -11.91 -17.68 -15.43
N GLY A 192 -13.23 -17.76 -15.48
CA GLY A 192 -13.88 -19.02 -15.69
C GLY A 192 -15.39 -18.88 -15.89
N GLU A 193 -16.03 -19.98 -16.23
CA GLU A 193 -17.48 -20.03 -16.34
C GLU A 193 -18.12 -20.31 -14.99
N LEU A 194 -19.18 -19.55 -14.68
CA LEU A 194 -20.02 -19.82 -13.52
C LEU A 194 -20.75 -21.17 -13.72
N LEU A 195 -20.72 -22.01 -12.70
CA LEU A 195 -21.43 -23.28 -12.70
C LEU A 195 -22.94 -23.05 -12.91
N ASN A 196 -23.63 -24.07 -13.44
CA ASN A 196 -25.05 -24.01 -13.79
C ASN A 196 -25.81 -25.27 -13.35
N THR A 197 -25.38 -25.87 -12.23
CA THR A 197 -25.92 -27.13 -11.73
C THR A 197 -27.07 -26.91 -10.76
N SER A 198 -27.00 -25.88 -9.91
CA SER A 198 -28.00 -25.54 -8.88
C SER A 198 -28.85 -24.32 -9.25
N TRP A 199 -30.00 -24.13 -8.59
CA TRP A 199 -30.83 -22.94 -8.80
C TRP A 199 -30.13 -21.64 -8.37
N ARG A 200 -29.28 -21.70 -7.33
CA ARG A 200 -28.48 -20.55 -6.86
C ARG A 200 -27.45 -20.13 -7.88
N GLU A 201 -26.76 -21.08 -8.49
CA GLU A 201 -25.79 -20.82 -9.55
C GLU A 201 -26.46 -20.25 -10.81
N ARG A 202 -27.65 -20.78 -11.17
CA ARG A 202 -28.44 -20.22 -12.28
C ARG A 202 -28.87 -18.78 -12.02
N LEU A 203 -29.27 -18.45 -10.80
CA LEU A 203 -29.60 -17.07 -10.42
C LEU A 203 -28.33 -16.19 -10.44
N GLY A 204 -27.22 -16.66 -9.87
CA GLY A 204 -25.93 -15.98 -9.92
C GLY A 204 -25.50 -15.70 -11.36
N ARG A 205 -25.57 -16.70 -12.24
CA ARG A 205 -25.25 -16.57 -13.67
C ARG A 205 -26.19 -15.61 -14.41
N ALA A 206 -27.47 -15.57 -14.05
CA ALA A 206 -28.42 -14.62 -14.63
C ALA A 206 -28.13 -13.17 -14.22
N VAL A 207 -27.64 -12.95 -13.00
CA VAL A 207 -27.32 -11.62 -12.46
C VAL A 207 -25.91 -11.18 -12.86
N LEU A 208 -24.90 -12.03 -12.70
CA LEU A 208 -23.49 -11.68 -12.92
C LEU A 208 -23.02 -11.92 -14.36
N GLY A 209 -23.77 -12.70 -15.14
CA GLY A 209 -23.36 -13.16 -16.47
C GLY A 209 -22.78 -14.58 -16.44
N PRO A 210 -22.46 -15.15 -17.61
CA PRO A 210 -22.00 -16.54 -17.71
C PRO A 210 -20.53 -16.73 -17.25
N ARG A 211 -19.76 -15.66 -17.24
CA ARG A 211 -18.34 -15.70 -16.90
C ARG A 211 -18.04 -14.76 -15.73
N TYR A 212 -17.07 -15.16 -14.93
CA TYR A 212 -16.52 -14.35 -13.87
C TYR A 212 -15.01 -14.20 -14.09
N ALA A 213 -14.51 -13.00 -13.91
CA ALA A 213 -13.09 -12.73 -13.98
C ALA A 213 -12.69 -11.70 -12.93
N TYR A 214 -11.52 -11.91 -12.35
CA TYR A 214 -10.81 -10.88 -11.60
C TYR A 214 -9.32 -10.90 -11.93
N SER A 215 -8.64 -9.80 -11.67
CA SER A 215 -7.20 -9.73 -11.81
C SER A 215 -6.55 -9.24 -10.52
N MET A 216 -5.36 -9.75 -10.27
CA MET A 216 -4.51 -9.37 -9.16
C MET A 216 -3.14 -8.97 -9.72
N ARG A 217 -2.75 -7.72 -9.53
CA ARG A 217 -1.39 -7.25 -9.81
C ARG A 217 -0.59 -7.28 -8.52
N TYR A 218 0.52 -7.96 -8.50
CA TYR A 218 1.51 -7.87 -7.44
C TYR A 218 2.67 -7.01 -7.88
N ALA A 219 2.89 -5.92 -7.14
CA ALA A 219 3.94 -4.95 -7.42
C ALA A 219 4.89 -4.81 -6.23
N HIS A 220 6.17 -4.64 -6.55
CA HIS A 220 7.23 -4.35 -5.58
C HIS A 220 7.31 -5.36 -4.41
N GLY A 221 6.78 -6.57 -4.55
CA GLY A 221 6.80 -7.61 -3.52
C GLY A 221 5.97 -7.34 -2.25
N CYS A 222 5.26 -6.22 -2.16
CA CYS A 222 4.51 -5.82 -0.98
C CYS A 222 3.17 -5.11 -1.27
N LEU A 223 2.77 -5.01 -2.52
CA LEU A 223 1.49 -4.43 -2.93
C LEU A 223 0.67 -5.44 -3.74
N GLY A 224 -0.62 -5.52 -3.47
CA GLY A 224 -1.59 -6.27 -4.24
C GLY A 224 -2.72 -5.37 -4.73
N LEU A 225 -2.94 -5.29 -6.04
CA LEU A 225 -4.01 -4.52 -6.65
C LEU A 225 -5.04 -5.49 -7.24
N LEU A 226 -6.17 -5.59 -6.57
CA LEU A 226 -7.28 -6.48 -6.96
C LEU A 226 -8.32 -5.70 -7.76
N THR A 227 -8.64 -6.18 -8.96
CA THR A 227 -9.78 -5.72 -9.75
C THR A 227 -10.79 -6.83 -9.88
N MET A 228 -11.96 -6.67 -9.28
CA MET A 228 -13.06 -7.63 -9.31
C MET A 228 -14.14 -7.21 -10.32
N MET A 229 -15.02 -8.14 -10.67
CA MET A 229 -16.21 -7.90 -11.53
C MET A 229 -15.87 -7.41 -12.94
N LYS A 230 -14.72 -7.78 -13.51
CA LYS A 230 -14.25 -7.29 -14.83
C LYS A 230 -15.20 -7.66 -15.98
N GLU A 231 -15.88 -8.80 -15.91
CA GLU A 231 -16.78 -9.28 -16.97
C GLU A 231 -18.28 -9.13 -16.63
N VAL A 232 -18.60 -8.50 -15.50
CA VAL A 232 -19.98 -8.28 -15.09
C VAL A 232 -20.56 -7.05 -15.80
N ARG A 233 -21.66 -7.24 -16.55
CA ARG A 233 -22.22 -6.17 -17.41
C ARG A 233 -22.86 -5.00 -16.67
N TRP A 234 -23.36 -5.23 -15.45
CA TRP A 234 -24.19 -4.28 -14.71
C TRP A 234 -23.47 -3.56 -13.58
N VAL A 235 -22.32 -4.07 -13.18
CA VAL A 235 -21.50 -3.49 -12.09
C VAL A 235 -20.17 -3.07 -12.68
N PRO A 236 -19.78 -1.81 -12.53
CA PRO A 236 -18.43 -1.40 -12.87
C PRO A 236 -17.39 -2.20 -12.08
N PRO A 237 -16.17 -2.37 -12.60
CA PRO A 237 -15.11 -3.03 -11.87
C PRO A 237 -14.90 -2.44 -10.47
N LEU A 238 -14.67 -3.30 -9.48
CA LEU A 238 -14.40 -2.94 -8.10
C LEU A 238 -12.91 -3.06 -7.83
N TYR A 239 -12.31 -2.01 -7.26
CA TYR A 239 -10.86 -1.90 -7.09
C TYR A 239 -10.49 -1.88 -5.63
N MET A 240 -9.55 -2.72 -5.26
CA MET A 240 -9.02 -2.82 -3.91
C MET A 240 -7.50 -2.98 -3.93
N LEU A 241 -6.81 -2.17 -3.15
CA LEU A 241 -5.37 -2.24 -2.96
C LEU A 241 -5.09 -2.82 -1.57
N TYR A 242 -4.18 -3.76 -1.52
CA TYR A 242 -3.59 -4.29 -0.29
C TYR A 242 -2.17 -3.78 -0.16
N ALA A 243 -1.86 -3.12 0.96
CA ALA A 243 -0.49 -2.83 1.33
C ALA A 243 -0.06 -3.80 2.44
N TYR A 244 1.00 -4.55 2.18
CA TYR A 244 1.58 -5.49 3.12
C TYR A 244 2.85 -4.92 3.70
N ARG A 245 2.99 -4.96 5.03
CA ARG A 245 4.21 -4.53 5.71
C ARG A 245 4.64 -5.54 6.75
N PRO A 246 5.80 -6.20 6.59
CA PRO A 246 6.38 -7.05 7.62
C PRO A 246 6.63 -6.27 8.92
N LEU A 247 6.36 -6.88 10.06
CA LEU A 247 6.64 -6.35 11.38
C LEU A 247 7.77 -7.13 12.04
N LYS A 248 8.43 -6.53 13.04
CA LYS A 248 9.53 -7.19 13.78
C LYS A 248 9.12 -8.44 14.53
N SER A 249 7.85 -8.56 14.89
CA SER A 249 7.30 -9.70 15.64
C SER A 249 7.05 -10.96 14.80
N GLY A 250 7.42 -10.99 13.55
CA GLY A 250 7.07 -12.09 12.64
C GLY A 250 5.63 -12.01 12.14
N GLU A 251 5.01 -10.86 12.22
CA GLU A 251 3.65 -10.57 11.80
C GLU A 251 3.65 -9.65 10.56
N THR A 252 2.59 -9.71 9.80
CA THR A 252 2.36 -8.80 8.66
C THR A 252 1.21 -7.87 8.97
N LEU A 253 1.45 -6.56 8.87
CA LEU A 253 0.38 -5.56 8.80
C LEU A 253 -0.19 -5.56 7.38
N VAL A 254 -1.49 -5.71 7.29
CA VAL A 254 -2.24 -5.64 6.02
C VAL A 254 -3.18 -4.45 6.09
N GLN A 255 -3.04 -3.52 5.15
CA GLN A 255 -3.92 -2.37 5.01
C GLN A 255 -4.76 -2.49 3.75
N PRO A 256 -6.07 -2.79 3.87
CA PRO A 256 -7.01 -2.75 2.76
C PRO A 256 -7.39 -1.30 2.42
N ILE A 257 -7.41 -0.98 1.12
CA ILE A 257 -7.75 0.34 0.60
C ILE A 257 -8.68 0.14 -0.60
N TYR A 258 -9.88 0.72 -0.52
CA TYR A 258 -10.89 0.67 -1.59
C TYR A 258 -10.76 1.91 -2.46
N VAL A 259 -10.76 1.73 -3.76
CA VAL A 259 -10.52 2.79 -4.74
C VAL A 259 -11.61 2.75 -5.80
N THR A 260 -12.09 3.89 -6.24
CA THR A 260 -12.93 4.02 -7.43
C THR A 260 -12.77 5.39 -8.06
N ARG A 261 -13.19 5.53 -9.30
CA ARG A 261 -13.27 6.84 -9.96
C ARG A 261 -14.29 7.71 -9.24
N LYS A 262 -13.92 8.94 -8.90
CA LYS A 262 -14.85 9.96 -8.41
C LYS A 262 -15.75 10.43 -9.54
N ARG A 263 -17.05 10.49 -9.31
CA ARG A 263 -18.05 10.87 -10.29
C ARG A 263 -18.68 12.21 -9.88
N PRO A 264 -18.87 13.15 -10.84
CA PRO A 264 -19.43 14.47 -10.53
C PRO A 264 -20.93 14.42 -10.21
N GLY A 265 -21.39 15.46 -9.49
CA GLY A 265 -22.79 15.64 -9.14
C GLY A 265 -23.32 14.71 -8.05
N LEU A 266 -24.55 14.96 -7.59
CA LEU A 266 -25.13 14.20 -6.47
C LEU A 266 -25.31 12.72 -6.79
N VAL A 267 -25.83 12.38 -7.97
CA VAL A 267 -25.97 10.96 -8.40
C VAL A 267 -24.61 10.30 -8.54
N GLY A 268 -23.63 10.99 -9.12
CA GLY A 268 -22.27 10.52 -9.23
C GLY A 268 -21.62 10.27 -7.86
N TRP A 269 -21.85 11.14 -6.89
CA TRP A 269 -21.42 10.97 -5.51
C TRP A 269 -22.02 9.69 -4.90
N VAL A 270 -23.34 9.50 -4.98
CA VAL A 270 -24.02 8.30 -4.47
C VAL A 270 -23.44 7.02 -5.10
N VAL A 271 -23.29 6.99 -6.43
CA VAL A 271 -22.72 5.83 -7.13
C VAL A 271 -21.27 5.56 -6.70
N THR A 272 -20.46 6.61 -6.52
CA THR A 272 -19.07 6.49 -6.08
C THR A 272 -18.99 5.80 -4.70
N TYR A 273 -19.76 6.25 -3.72
CA TYR A 273 -19.72 5.68 -2.37
C TYR A 273 -20.41 4.32 -2.29
N LEU A 274 -21.44 4.07 -3.11
CA LEU A 274 -22.04 2.75 -3.23
C LEU A 274 -21.03 1.71 -3.75
N LEU A 275 -20.23 2.05 -4.75
CA LEU A 275 -19.19 1.16 -5.28
C LEU A 275 -18.11 0.87 -4.23
N LEU A 276 -17.65 1.88 -3.50
CA LEU A 276 -16.70 1.68 -2.40
C LEU A 276 -17.28 0.78 -1.30
N TRP A 277 -18.55 0.96 -0.97
CA TRP A 277 -19.26 0.12 -0.02
C TRP A 277 -19.42 -1.32 -0.52
N LEU A 278 -19.75 -1.52 -1.79
CA LEU A 278 -19.82 -2.84 -2.41
C LEU A 278 -18.46 -3.54 -2.42
N THR A 279 -17.38 -2.81 -2.74
CA THR A 279 -16.02 -3.34 -2.68
C THR A 279 -15.68 -3.80 -1.26
N ARG A 280 -16.02 -2.98 -0.27
CA ARG A 280 -15.83 -3.32 1.15
C ARG A 280 -16.64 -4.56 1.54
N LEU A 281 -17.90 -4.64 1.16
CA LEU A 281 -18.77 -5.78 1.45
C LEU A 281 -18.22 -7.08 0.84
N SER A 282 -17.75 -7.04 -0.41
CA SER A 282 -17.12 -8.19 -1.08
C SER A 282 -15.88 -8.66 -0.32
N TYR A 283 -15.06 -7.74 0.17
CA TYR A 283 -13.90 -8.07 1.00
C TYR A 283 -14.29 -8.75 2.31
N TYR A 284 -15.29 -8.22 3.02
CA TYR A 284 -15.71 -8.79 4.30
C TYR A 284 -16.32 -10.18 4.15
N ALA A 285 -16.99 -10.45 3.03
CA ALA A 285 -17.53 -11.78 2.73
C ALA A 285 -16.40 -12.82 2.59
N LEU A 286 -15.31 -12.48 1.91
CA LEU A 286 -14.15 -13.37 1.73
C LEU A 286 -13.30 -13.45 3.00
N ARG A 287 -13.02 -12.32 3.63
CA ARG A 287 -12.13 -12.24 4.81
C ARG A 287 -12.59 -13.11 5.97
N GLY A 288 -13.90 -13.28 6.17
CA GLY A 288 -14.45 -14.06 7.29
C GLY A 288 -14.11 -15.56 7.24
N GLU A 289 -13.71 -16.04 6.07
CA GLU A 289 -13.38 -17.45 5.82
C GLU A 289 -11.85 -17.71 5.87
N ASP A 290 -11.04 -16.66 5.81
CA ASP A 290 -9.57 -16.75 5.84
C ASP A 290 -8.95 -16.91 7.25
N GLY A 291 -9.75 -16.97 8.31
CA GLY A 291 -9.29 -17.15 9.70
C GLY A 291 -8.91 -15.86 10.41
#